data_0169107f8e5399ad96e18295886a4db2
#
_entry.id   0169107f8e5399ad96e18295886a4db2
#
_cell.length_a   1.000
_cell.length_b   1.000
_cell.length_c   1.000
_cell.angle_alpha   90.00
_cell.angle_beta   90.00
_cell.angle_gamma   90.00
#
_symmetry.space_group_name_H-M   'P 1'
#
loop_
_entity.id
_entity.type
_entity.pdbx_description
1 polymer ?
#
loop_
_entity_poly.entity_id
_entity_poly.type
_entity_poly.pdbx_seq_one_letter_code
_entity_poly.pdbx_strand_id
1 'polypeptide(L)'
;MSKYDWAAEHAGFRRRGSEQAVKRTARYRIRASAFFAYFLLGAGAIVMLFPFLWMIATTLKTPQDVFSLSLIPPEATLDNVRTLFAETLYATWIVNSLVVAVITTVSVCFFDTVVGYILAKFTFPGKTVIFVGILSTLMVPTEMLILPWYLLAAKLELVDTYLGVLFPGLISAFGIFLMKQFMESIPRDLLDAARIDGMGEWGILLRVVVPLVKPALATLCILTFLGSWNAFIWPLIVTQTPEHLTIPVGLAFFSSESGDSGSWTLIMAGAAISILPLLAVFLLFQKQIIRGIAMTGFK
;
A
#
# COMPACT_ATOMS: atom_id res chain seq x y z
N MET A 1 -24.93 -50.21 54.77
CA MET A 1 -24.19 -49.59 53.63
C MET A 1 -24.69 -50.26 52.37
N SER A 2 -25.44 -49.50 51.57
CA SER A 2 -26.20 -50.03 50.41
C SER A 2 -25.28 -50.23 49.19
N LYS A 3 -25.55 -51.36 48.48
CA LYS A 3 -24.87 -51.69 47.20
C LYS A 3 -24.94 -50.59 46.09
N TYR A 4 -25.70 -49.55 46.31
CA TYR A 4 -25.93 -48.44 45.37
C TYR A 4 -24.88 -47.30 45.45
N ASP A 5 -24.18 -47.14 46.58
CA ASP A 5 -23.19 -46.08 46.76
C ASP A 5 -21.90 -46.36 45.98
N TRP A 6 -21.49 -47.64 45.88
CA TRP A 6 -20.26 -48.04 45.18
C TRP A 6 -20.33 -47.77 43.65
N ALA A 7 -21.50 -47.99 43.04
CA ALA A 7 -21.68 -47.80 41.59
C ALA A 7 -21.66 -46.32 41.17
N ALA A 8 -22.20 -45.43 42.02
CA ALA A 8 -22.23 -44.00 41.79
C ALA A 8 -20.82 -43.37 41.89
N GLU A 9 -20.03 -43.83 42.87
CA GLU A 9 -18.65 -43.32 43.09
C GLU A 9 -17.71 -43.72 41.93
N HIS A 10 -17.80 -44.95 41.43
CA HIS A 10 -17.01 -45.38 40.26
C HIS A 10 -17.48 -44.81 38.93
N ALA A 11 -18.77 -44.46 38.77
CA ALA A 11 -19.24 -43.76 37.58
C ALA A 11 -18.75 -42.31 37.54
N GLY A 12 -18.67 -41.63 38.70
CA GLY A 12 -18.11 -40.29 38.84
C GLY A 12 -16.61 -40.21 38.51
N PHE A 13 -15.84 -41.25 38.93
CA PHE A 13 -14.42 -41.32 38.67
C PHE A 13 -14.08 -41.55 37.18
N ARG A 14 -14.84 -42.43 36.50
CA ARG A 14 -14.74 -42.67 35.05
C ARG A 14 -15.10 -41.44 34.23
N ARG A 15 -16.13 -40.67 34.59
CA ARG A 15 -16.49 -39.43 33.88
C ARG A 15 -15.45 -38.36 34.03
N ARG A 16 -14.87 -38.15 35.20
CA ARG A 16 -13.79 -37.18 35.43
C ARG A 16 -12.48 -37.55 34.65
N GLY A 17 -12.16 -38.84 34.56
CA GLY A 17 -11.04 -39.33 33.79
C GLY A 17 -11.18 -39.09 32.27
N SER A 18 -12.39 -39.33 31.72
CA SER A 18 -12.68 -39.13 30.30
C SER A 18 -12.73 -37.64 29.95
N GLU A 19 -13.26 -36.76 30.78
CA GLU A 19 -13.26 -35.32 30.54
C GLU A 19 -11.83 -34.72 30.60
N GLN A 20 -11.00 -35.21 31.51
CA GLN A 20 -9.58 -34.78 31.55
C GLN A 20 -8.77 -35.29 30.38
N ALA A 21 -9.04 -36.49 29.89
CA ALA A 21 -8.39 -37.04 28.70
C ALA A 21 -8.80 -36.25 27.44
N VAL A 22 -10.09 -35.92 27.27
CA VAL A 22 -10.60 -35.11 26.17
C VAL A 22 -10.02 -33.70 26.20
N LYS A 23 -9.95 -33.07 27.39
CA LYS A 23 -9.29 -31.75 27.53
C LYS A 23 -7.79 -31.76 27.24
N ARG A 24 -7.09 -32.85 27.61
CA ARG A 24 -5.67 -33.03 27.29
C ARG A 24 -5.44 -33.21 25.78
N THR A 25 -6.20 -34.07 25.12
CA THR A 25 -6.05 -34.31 23.68
C THR A 25 -6.43 -33.07 22.86
N ALA A 26 -7.49 -32.32 23.25
CA ALA A 26 -7.82 -31.05 22.63
C ALA A 26 -6.70 -30.00 22.78
N ARG A 27 -6.08 -29.92 23.96
CA ARG A 27 -4.97 -29.00 24.22
C ARG A 27 -3.69 -29.36 23.45
N TYR A 28 -3.41 -30.63 23.23
CA TYR A 28 -2.29 -31.09 22.39
C TYR A 28 -2.56 -30.83 20.91
N ARG A 29 -3.79 -31.04 20.44
CA ARG A 29 -4.19 -30.76 19.06
C ARG A 29 -4.10 -29.26 18.72
N ILE A 30 -4.53 -28.39 19.62
CA ILE A 30 -4.42 -26.93 19.46
C ILE A 30 -2.95 -26.50 19.45
N ARG A 31 -2.09 -27.09 20.29
CA ARG A 31 -0.66 -26.79 20.30
C ARG A 31 0.05 -27.25 19.02
N ALA A 32 -0.27 -28.44 18.52
CA ALA A 32 0.31 -28.97 17.28
C ALA A 32 -0.13 -28.16 16.05
N SER A 33 -1.41 -27.79 15.97
CA SER A 33 -1.91 -26.94 14.88
C SER A 33 -1.34 -25.52 14.94
N ALA A 34 -1.17 -24.96 16.14
CA ALA A 34 -0.52 -23.68 16.33
C ALA A 34 0.96 -23.73 15.92
N PHE A 35 1.68 -24.78 16.32
CA PHE A 35 3.07 -24.98 15.90
C PHE A 35 3.21 -25.07 14.38
N PHE A 36 2.35 -25.86 13.73
CA PHE A 36 2.33 -25.98 12.27
C PHE A 36 1.99 -24.64 11.58
N ALA A 37 1.03 -23.89 12.14
CA ALA A 37 0.70 -22.56 11.63
C ALA A 37 1.88 -21.58 11.76
N TYR A 38 2.55 -21.54 12.91
CA TYR A 38 3.73 -20.69 13.10
C TYR A 38 4.91 -21.13 12.25
N PHE A 39 5.09 -22.43 12.03
CA PHE A 39 6.10 -22.94 11.13
C PHE A 39 5.84 -22.51 9.68
N LEU A 40 4.61 -22.65 9.19
CA LEU A 40 4.22 -22.18 7.85
C LEU A 40 4.37 -20.66 7.70
N LEU A 41 3.93 -19.90 8.71
CA LEU A 41 4.10 -18.45 8.71
C LEU A 41 5.58 -18.05 8.72
N GLY A 42 6.40 -18.72 9.53
CA GLY A 42 7.84 -18.49 9.58
C GLY A 42 8.55 -18.83 8.27
N ALA A 43 8.24 -20.00 7.69
CA ALA A 43 8.78 -20.40 6.40
C ALA A 43 8.34 -19.42 5.28
N GLY A 44 7.07 -19.04 5.26
CA GLY A 44 6.57 -18.02 4.32
C GLY A 44 7.26 -16.67 4.50
N ALA A 45 7.48 -16.24 5.74
CA ALA A 45 8.20 -15.01 6.02
C ALA A 45 9.64 -15.04 5.51
N ILE A 46 10.36 -16.17 5.71
CA ILE A 46 11.73 -16.34 5.20
C ILE A 46 11.76 -16.26 3.66
N VAL A 47 10.85 -16.96 2.99
CA VAL A 47 10.75 -16.91 1.52
C VAL A 47 10.45 -15.50 1.01
N MET A 48 9.54 -14.77 1.68
CA MET A 48 9.19 -13.40 1.32
C MET A 48 10.32 -12.40 1.60
N LEU A 49 11.09 -12.60 2.67
CA LEU A 49 12.19 -11.69 3.04
C LEU A 49 13.46 -11.95 2.24
N PHE A 50 13.64 -13.17 1.71
CA PHE A 50 14.86 -13.56 1.00
C PHE A 50 15.24 -12.62 -0.16
N PRO A 51 14.33 -12.23 -1.08
CA PRO A 51 14.68 -11.30 -2.17
C PRO A 51 15.19 -9.95 -1.65
N PHE A 52 14.60 -9.43 -0.57
CA PHE A 52 15.03 -8.16 0.02
C PHE A 52 16.41 -8.27 0.68
N LEU A 53 16.65 -9.36 1.40
CA LEU A 53 17.97 -9.63 1.99
C LEU A 53 19.03 -9.81 0.91
N TRP A 54 18.69 -10.50 -0.18
CA TRP A 54 19.55 -10.65 -1.34
C TRP A 54 19.87 -9.31 -1.99
N MET A 55 18.90 -8.45 -2.20
CA MET A 55 19.05 -7.11 -2.76
C MET A 55 19.99 -6.25 -1.89
N ILE A 56 19.78 -6.26 -0.55
CA ILE A 56 20.65 -5.53 0.39
C ILE A 56 22.07 -6.11 0.36
N ALA A 57 22.21 -7.43 0.36
CA ALA A 57 23.51 -8.08 0.28
C ALA A 57 24.22 -7.72 -1.04
N THR A 58 23.50 -7.71 -2.16
CA THR A 58 24.06 -7.35 -3.48
C THR A 58 24.48 -5.88 -3.56
N THR A 59 23.79 -4.99 -2.84
CA THR A 59 24.20 -3.58 -2.70
C THR A 59 25.62 -3.45 -2.13
N LEU A 60 26.02 -4.38 -1.29
CA LEU A 60 27.34 -4.38 -0.62
C LEU A 60 28.42 -5.20 -1.34
N LYS A 61 28.08 -5.88 -2.46
CA LYS A 61 29.02 -6.67 -3.25
C LYS A 61 29.82 -5.80 -4.21
N THR A 62 31.01 -6.30 -4.55
CA THR A 62 31.80 -5.77 -5.69
C THR A 62 31.13 -6.19 -7.02
N PRO A 63 31.36 -5.49 -8.14
CA PRO A 63 30.84 -5.89 -9.44
C PRO A 63 31.23 -7.32 -9.86
N GLN A 64 32.37 -7.83 -9.42
CA GLN A 64 32.85 -9.17 -9.71
C GLN A 64 32.00 -10.25 -8.99
N ASP A 65 31.48 -9.92 -7.80
CA ASP A 65 30.74 -10.85 -6.95
C ASP A 65 29.21 -10.72 -7.09
N VAL A 66 28.73 -9.83 -7.93
CA VAL A 66 27.30 -9.50 -8.05
C VAL A 66 26.40 -10.73 -8.26
N PHE A 67 26.86 -11.68 -9.07
CA PHE A 67 26.14 -12.93 -9.37
C PHE A 67 26.46 -14.09 -8.41
N SER A 68 27.33 -13.88 -7.39
CA SER A 68 27.62 -14.90 -6.40
C SER A 68 26.38 -15.18 -5.55
N LEU A 69 26.14 -16.45 -5.20
CA LEU A 69 24.98 -16.84 -4.37
C LEU A 69 25.17 -16.55 -2.87
N SER A 70 26.29 -15.95 -2.47
CA SER A 70 26.54 -15.64 -1.07
C SER A 70 25.67 -14.47 -0.59
N LEU A 71 25.00 -14.62 0.55
CA LEU A 71 24.32 -13.53 1.26
C LEU A 71 25.30 -12.61 2.00
N ILE A 72 26.46 -13.14 2.38
CA ILE A 72 27.53 -12.38 3.02
C ILE A 72 28.59 -12.13 1.93
N PRO A 73 28.79 -10.88 1.49
CA PRO A 73 29.80 -10.57 0.50
C PRO A 73 31.20 -10.89 1.04
N PRO A 74 32.10 -11.50 0.23
CA PRO A 74 33.49 -11.73 0.63
C PRO A 74 34.20 -10.43 0.97
N GLU A 75 33.96 -9.40 0.18
CA GLU A 75 34.43 -8.02 0.38
C GLU A 75 33.22 -7.10 0.38
N ALA A 76 32.82 -6.62 1.57
CA ALA A 76 31.71 -5.69 1.70
C ALA A 76 32.20 -4.26 1.40
N THR A 77 31.53 -3.58 0.46
CA THR A 77 31.82 -2.19 0.11
C THR A 77 30.57 -1.32 0.12
N LEU A 78 30.74 -0.03 0.38
CA LEU A 78 29.69 0.99 0.21
C LEU A 78 29.89 1.82 -1.08
N ASP A 79 30.85 1.45 -1.92
CA ASP A 79 31.18 2.20 -3.13
C ASP A 79 30.00 2.28 -4.09
N ASN A 80 29.19 1.21 -4.21
CA ASN A 80 27.97 1.24 -5.03
C ASN A 80 26.99 2.35 -4.60
N VAL A 81 26.80 2.52 -3.30
CA VAL A 81 25.95 3.59 -2.76
C VAL A 81 26.60 4.95 -3.01
N ARG A 82 27.91 5.07 -2.81
CA ARG A 82 28.65 6.32 -3.04
C ARG A 82 28.57 6.72 -4.51
N THR A 83 28.87 5.82 -5.44
CA THR A 83 28.79 6.03 -6.89
C THR A 83 27.38 6.42 -7.31
N LEU A 84 26.35 5.73 -6.78
CA LEU A 84 24.96 6.04 -7.06
C LEU A 84 24.61 7.51 -6.76
N PHE A 85 25.07 8.05 -5.63
CA PHE A 85 24.78 9.44 -5.26
C PHE A 85 25.76 10.46 -5.84
N ALA A 86 27.01 10.09 -6.10
CA ALA A 86 28.04 11.01 -6.56
C ALA A 86 28.09 11.14 -8.10
N GLU A 87 27.80 10.06 -8.82
CA GLU A 87 28.01 9.96 -10.26
C GLU A 87 26.71 9.87 -11.06
N THR A 88 25.54 9.82 -10.38
CA THR A 88 24.25 9.73 -11.05
C THR A 88 23.24 10.76 -10.52
N LEU A 89 22.11 10.91 -11.21
CA LEU A 89 21.00 11.78 -10.78
C LEU A 89 20.06 11.12 -9.78
N TYR A 90 20.49 10.05 -9.09
CA TYR A 90 19.62 9.28 -8.22
C TYR A 90 18.98 10.11 -7.09
N ALA A 91 19.71 11.06 -6.52
CA ALA A 91 19.18 12.00 -5.52
C ALA A 91 18.03 12.85 -6.09
N THR A 92 18.15 13.31 -7.34
CA THR A 92 17.09 14.05 -8.05
C THR A 92 15.89 13.15 -8.29
N TRP A 93 16.08 11.90 -8.68
CA TRP A 93 14.97 10.95 -8.89
C TRP A 93 14.21 10.61 -7.60
N ILE A 94 14.91 10.56 -6.45
CA ILE A 94 14.24 10.44 -5.13
C ILE A 94 13.30 11.65 -4.91
N VAL A 95 13.81 12.86 -5.13
CA VAL A 95 13.02 14.09 -4.93
C VAL A 95 11.84 14.12 -5.91
N ASN A 96 12.05 13.79 -7.18
CA ASN A 96 10.99 13.73 -8.19
C ASN A 96 9.89 12.73 -7.77
N SER A 97 10.28 11.51 -7.42
CA SER A 97 9.33 10.47 -6.98
C SER A 97 8.57 10.90 -5.73
N LEU A 98 9.25 11.53 -4.77
CA LEU A 98 8.62 12.02 -3.54
C LEU A 98 7.62 13.15 -3.83
N VAL A 99 8.00 14.13 -4.64
CA VAL A 99 7.14 15.25 -5.04
C VAL A 99 5.90 14.73 -5.76
N VAL A 100 6.08 13.84 -6.74
CA VAL A 100 4.98 13.25 -7.50
C VAL A 100 4.08 12.44 -6.57
N ALA A 101 4.63 11.54 -5.74
CA ALA A 101 3.84 10.69 -4.85
C ALA A 101 3.07 11.51 -3.80
N VAL A 102 3.69 12.55 -3.21
CA VAL A 102 3.03 13.39 -2.21
C VAL A 102 1.92 14.24 -2.85
N ILE A 103 2.19 14.90 -3.97
CA ILE A 103 1.17 15.76 -4.64
C ILE A 103 0.00 14.92 -5.11
N THR A 104 0.26 13.77 -5.76
CA THR A 104 -0.80 12.83 -6.17
C THR A 104 -1.63 12.38 -4.98
N THR A 105 -0.98 11.99 -3.87
CA THR A 105 -1.68 11.53 -2.67
C THR A 105 -2.54 12.63 -2.06
N VAL A 106 -2.01 13.83 -1.89
CA VAL A 106 -2.77 14.97 -1.34
C VAL A 106 -3.95 15.32 -2.23
N SER A 107 -3.73 15.36 -3.55
CA SER A 107 -4.77 15.65 -4.54
C SER A 107 -5.89 14.61 -4.50
N VAL A 108 -5.57 13.33 -4.61
CA VAL A 108 -6.54 12.22 -4.54
C VAL A 108 -7.28 12.24 -3.20
N CYS A 109 -6.56 12.34 -2.07
CA CYS A 109 -7.21 12.39 -0.76
C CYS A 109 -8.16 13.58 -0.62
N PHE A 110 -7.84 14.73 -1.19
CA PHE A 110 -8.70 15.91 -1.17
C PHE A 110 -9.90 15.75 -2.08
N PHE A 111 -9.68 15.55 -3.38
CA PHE A 111 -10.76 15.52 -4.37
C PHE A 111 -11.69 14.33 -4.15
N ASP A 112 -11.16 13.14 -3.91
CA ASP A 112 -11.96 11.93 -3.74
C ASP A 112 -12.78 11.99 -2.44
N THR A 113 -12.26 12.63 -1.38
CA THR A 113 -13.00 12.89 -0.15
C THR A 113 -14.16 13.86 -0.40
N VAL A 114 -13.93 14.95 -1.09
CA VAL A 114 -14.97 15.95 -1.40
C VAL A 114 -16.04 15.35 -2.30
N VAL A 115 -15.66 14.72 -3.41
CA VAL A 115 -16.60 14.09 -4.33
C VAL A 115 -17.36 12.94 -3.66
N GLY A 116 -16.64 12.11 -2.88
CA GLY A 116 -17.22 11.03 -2.09
C GLY A 116 -18.26 11.54 -1.08
N TYR A 117 -17.99 12.68 -0.40
CA TYR A 117 -18.92 13.33 0.51
C TYR A 117 -20.18 13.83 -0.21
N ILE A 118 -20.02 14.52 -1.33
CA ILE A 118 -21.14 15.00 -2.13
C ILE A 118 -22.02 13.82 -2.57
N LEU A 119 -21.38 12.78 -3.13
CA LEU A 119 -22.10 11.59 -3.58
C LEU A 119 -22.68 10.75 -2.42
N ALA A 120 -22.19 10.84 -1.20
CA ALA A 120 -22.75 10.14 -0.06
C ALA A 120 -23.93 10.87 0.57
N LYS A 121 -23.79 12.20 0.79
CA LYS A 121 -24.69 12.94 1.69
C LYS A 121 -25.68 13.87 1.00
N PHE A 122 -25.39 14.32 -0.22
CA PHE A 122 -26.30 15.20 -0.95
C PHE A 122 -27.24 14.40 -1.86
N THR A 123 -28.42 14.99 -2.11
CA THR A 123 -29.41 14.48 -3.06
C THR A 123 -29.57 15.49 -4.20
N PHE A 124 -29.33 15.06 -5.43
CA PHE A 124 -29.48 15.89 -6.62
C PHE A 124 -29.84 15.02 -7.84
N PRO A 125 -30.48 15.56 -8.86
CA PRO A 125 -30.83 14.81 -10.07
C PRO A 125 -29.55 14.34 -10.79
N GLY A 126 -29.59 13.12 -11.32
CA GLY A 126 -28.44 12.53 -12.05
C GLY A 126 -27.32 11.94 -11.16
N LYS A 127 -27.39 12.04 -9.82
CA LYS A 127 -26.39 11.49 -8.89
C LYS A 127 -25.98 10.06 -9.23
N THR A 128 -26.94 9.17 -9.43
CA THR A 128 -26.68 7.76 -9.75
C THR A 128 -25.97 7.60 -11.09
N VAL A 129 -26.35 8.37 -12.11
CA VAL A 129 -25.71 8.34 -13.44
C VAL A 129 -24.26 8.78 -13.34
N ILE A 130 -23.99 9.88 -12.63
CA ILE A 130 -22.63 10.38 -12.39
C ILE A 130 -21.80 9.32 -11.66
N PHE A 131 -22.34 8.73 -10.60
CA PHE A 131 -21.61 7.71 -9.84
C PHE A 131 -21.33 6.46 -10.67
N VAL A 132 -22.30 5.96 -11.44
CA VAL A 132 -22.10 4.83 -12.37
C VAL A 132 -21.09 5.21 -13.45
N GLY A 133 -21.13 6.43 -13.97
CA GLY A 133 -20.14 6.94 -14.92
C GLY A 133 -18.71 6.90 -14.34
N ILE A 134 -18.53 7.37 -13.10
CA ILE A 134 -17.23 7.29 -12.40
C ILE A 134 -16.78 5.83 -12.26
N LEU A 135 -17.67 4.93 -11.81
CA LEU A 135 -17.32 3.50 -11.67
C LEU A 135 -16.99 2.85 -13.01
N SER A 136 -17.65 3.26 -14.10
CA SER A 136 -17.38 2.74 -15.45
C SER A 136 -15.94 3.01 -15.90
N THR A 137 -15.31 4.09 -15.42
CA THR A 137 -13.90 4.37 -15.73
C THR A 137 -12.96 3.32 -15.17
N LEU A 138 -13.31 2.63 -14.06
CA LEU A 138 -12.52 1.53 -13.52
C LEU A 138 -12.48 0.28 -14.41
N MET A 139 -13.42 0.17 -15.35
CA MET A 139 -13.49 -0.94 -16.30
C MET A 139 -12.53 -0.74 -17.49
N VAL A 140 -12.05 0.48 -17.69
CA VAL A 140 -11.11 0.80 -18.78
C VAL A 140 -9.68 0.52 -18.28
N PRO A 141 -8.95 -0.41 -18.91
CA PRO A 141 -7.54 -0.64 -18.57
C PRO A 141 -6.74 0.65 -18.77
N THR A 142 -5.96 1.04 -17.75
CA THR A 142 -5.16 2.28 -17.76
C THR A 142 -4.19 2.32 -18.94
N GLU A 143 -3.67 1.19 -19.35
CA GLU A 143 -2.72 1.03 -20.45
C GLU A 143 -3.32 1.48 -21.80
N MET A 144 -4.62 1.36 -21.97
CA MET A 144 -5.33 1.84 -23.19
C MET A 144 -5.40 3.36 -23.25
N LEU A 145 -5.29 4.04 -22.12
CA LEU A 145 -5.37 5.49 -22.02
C LEU A 145 -4.02 6.19 -22.22
N ILE A 146 -2.92 5.45 -22.27
CA ILE A 146 -1.57 6.00 -22.37
C ILE A 146 -1.42 6.88 -23.61
N LEU A 147 -1.81 6.39 -24.77
CA LEU A 147 -1.70 7.17 -26.00
C LEU A 147 -2.59 8.43 -26.00
N PRO A 148 -3.88 8.38 -25.64
CA PRO A 148 -4.69 9.58 -25.44
C PRO A 148 -4.09 10.57 -24.43
N TRP A 149 -3.57 10.10 -23.32
CA TRP A 149 -2.92 10.95 -22.32
C TRP A 149 -1.66 11.61 -22.85
N TYR A 150 -0.81 10.86 -23.57
CA TYR A 150 0.38 11.42 -24.18
C TYR A 150 0.04 12.50 -25.22
N LEU A 151 -0.93 12.26 -26.10
CA LEU A 151 -1.36 13.24 -27.07
C LEU A 151 -1.93 14.50 -26.40
N LEU A 152 -2.66 14.35 -25.31
CA LEU A 152 -3.16 15.47 -24.52
C LEU A 152 -2.01 16.23 -23.85
N ALA A 153 -1.06 15.52 -23.21
CA ALA A 153 0.10 16.12 -22.59
C ALA A 153 0.95 16.90 -23.62
N ALA A 154 1.17 16.31 -24.79
CA ALA A 154 1.92 16.98 -25.88
C ALA A 154 1.21 18.25 -26.36
N LYS A 155 -0.13 18.19 -26.53
CA LYS A 155 -0.93 19.35 -26.95
C LYS A 155 -0.94 20.48 -25.91
N LEU A 156 -0.82 20.13 -24.63
CA LEU A 156 -0.81 21.08 -23.51
C LEU A 156 0.62 21.48 -23.09
N GLU A 157 1.65 21.04 -23.85
CA GLU A 157 3.06 21.29 -23.55
C GLU A 157 3.50 20.81 -22.16
N LEU A 158 2.89 19.69 -21.68
CA LEU A 158 3.17 19.10 -20.38
C LEU A 158 4.20 17.96 -20.45
N VAL A 159 4.61 17.54 -21.64
CA VAL A 159 5.65 16.50 -21.81
C VAL A 159 6.93 16.97 -21.14
N ASP A 160 7.60 16.04 -20.44
CA ASP A 160 8.83 16.29 -19.68
C ASP A 160 8.68 17.33 -18.56
N THR A 161 7.51 17.36 -17.91
CA THR A 161 7.25 18.22 -16.76
C THR A 161 6.61 17.45 -15.59
N TYR A 162 6.71 17.95 -14.37
CA TYR A 162 6.00 17.39 -13.22
C TYR A 162 4.49 17.32 -13.44
N LEU A 163 3.89 18.36 -14.06
CA LEU A 163 2.46 18.38 -14.35
C LEU A 163 2.09 17.28 -15.34
N GLY A 164 2.93 16.99 -16.32
CA GLY A 164 2.74 15.88 -17.24
C GLY A 164 2.71 14.53 -16.55
N VAL A 165 3.56 14.31 -15.54
CA VAL A 165 3.54 13.08 -14.75
C VAL A 165 2.30 13.01 -13.87
N LEU A 166 1.88 14.13 -13.28
CA LEU A 166 0.84 14.21 -12.26
C LEU A 166 -0.59 14.11 -12.83
N PHE A 167 -0.89 14.75 -14.00
CA PHE A 167 -2.27 15.05 -14.38
C PHE A 167 -3.20 13.83 -14.52
N PRO A 168 -2.78 12.62 -14.93
CA PRO A 168 -3.68 11.49 -15.00
C PRO A 168 -4.07 10.92 -13.62
N GLY A 169 -3.25 11.20 -12.61
CA GLY A 169 -3.36 10.62 -11.27
C GLY A 169 -3.97 11.55 -10.20
N LEU A 170 -4.41 12.78 -10.54
CA LEU A 170 -4.85 13.76 -9.55
C LEU A 170 -6.19 13.46 -8.89
N ILE A 171 -7.00 12.58 -9.47
CA ILE A 171 -8.29 12.10 -8.95
C ILE A 171 -8.43 10.62 -9.27
N SER A 172 -9.13 9.87 -8.42
CA SER A 172 -9.26 8.42 -8.55
C SER A 172 -10.70 7.97 -8.39
N ALA A 173 -11.22 7.26 -9.40
CA ALA A 173 -12.56 6.66 -9.32
C ALA A 173 -12.67 5.66 -8.15
N PHE A 174 -11.60 4.91 -7.87
CA PHE A 174 -11.51 4.00 -6.72
C PHE A 174 -11.58 4.76 -5.40
N GLY A 175 -10.86 5.86 -5.27
CA GLY A 175 -10.87 6.67 -4.05
C GLY A 175 -12.22 7.32 -3.80
N ILE A 176 -12.87 7.86 -4.84
CA ILE A 176 -14.25 8.39 -4.76
C ILE A 176 -15.21 7.30 -4.28
N PHE A 177 -15.13 6.10 -4.87
CA PHE A 177 -15.96 4.96 -4.46
C PHE A 177 -15.72 4.60 -3.00
N LEU A 178 -14.45 4.45 -2.59
CA LEU A 178 -14.08 4.09 -1.23
C LEU A 178 -14.63 5.11 -0.22
N MET A 179 -14.35 6.40 -0.45
CA MET A 179 -14.79 7.47 0.45
C MET A 179 -16.30 7.56 0.52
N LYS A 180 -17.00 7.46 -0.62
CA LYS A 180 -18.47 7.42 -0.66
C LYS A 180 -19.02 6.28 0.21
N GLN A 181 -18.51 5.05 0.07
CA GLN A 181 -19.00 3.89 0.82
C GLN A 181 -18.84 4.07 2.34
N PHE A 182 -17.67 4.58 2.78
CA PHE A 182 -17.45 4.84 4.19
C PHE A 182 -18.32 5.99 4.72
N MET A 183 -18.48 7.04 3.96
CA MET A 183 -19.30 8.17 4.36
C MET A 183 -20.80 7.86 4.37
N GLU A 184 -21.30 6.95 3.51
CA GLU A 184 -22.70 6.54 3.52
C GLU A 184 -23.12 5.95 4.86
N SER A 185 -22.24 5.25 5.56
CA SER A 185 -22.51 4.64 6.86
C SER A 185 -22.70 5.64 8.01
N ILE A 186 -22.32 6.91 7.85
CA ILE A 186 -22.48 7.94 8.88
C ILE A 186 -23.97 8.33 8.97
N PRO A 187 -24.61 8.30 10.17
CA PRO A 187 -25.99 8.74 10.33
C PRO A 187 -26.21 10.21 9.92
N ARG A 188 -27.33 10.48 9.23
CA ARG A 188 -27.67 11.85 8.82
C ARG A 188 -27.93 12.77 10.01
N ASP A 189 -28.51 12.25 11.06
CA ASP A 189 -28.83 13.00 12.28
C ASP A 189 -27.60 13.70 12.86
N LEU A 190 -26.41 13.10 12.73
CA LEU A 190 -25.16 13.70 13.19
C LEU A 190 -24.79 14.97 12.38
N LEU A 191 -25.04 14.94 11.07
CA LEU A 191 -24.77 16.09 10.19
C LEU A 191 -25.83 17.18 10.39
N ASP A 192 -27.08 16.77 10.60
CA ASP A 192 -28.20 17.69 10.83
C ASP A 192 -28.06 18.41 12.18
N ALA A 193 -27.61 17.72 13.23
CA ALA A 193 -27.23 18.38 14.49
C ALA A 193 -26.14 19.45 14.29
N ALA A 194 -25.08 19.12 13.54
CA ALA A 194 -24.03 20.07 13.24
C ALA A 194 -24.52 21.29 12.43
N ARG A 195 -25.50 21.10 11.54
CA ARG A 195 -26.17 22.22 10.80
C ARG A 195 -26.99 23.10 11.74
N ILE A 196 -27.73 22.48 12.68
CA ILE A 196 -28.48 23.23 13.70
C ILE A 196 -27.53 24.07 14.58
N ASP A 197 -26.35 23.56 14.88
CA ASP A 197 -25.29 24.29 15.58
C ASP A 197 -24.63 25.39 14.73
N GLY A 198 -25.12 25.65 13.52
CA GLY A 198 -24.65 26.72 12.61
C GLY A 198 -23.40 26.35 11.80
N MET A 199 -23.03 25.08 11.74
CA MET A 199 -21.83 24.65 11.00
C MET A 199 -22.13 24.59 9.49
N GLY A 200 -21.30 25.25 8.67
CA GLY A 200 -21.38 25.13 7.21
C GLY A 200 -20.84 23.79 6.70
N GLU A 201 -21.15 23.41 5.46
CA GLU A 201 -20.83 22.10 4.87
C GLU A 201 -19.32 21.76 4.91
N TRP A 202 -18.45 22.72 4.67
CA TRP A 202 -16.98 22.51 4.82
C TRP A 202 -16.58 22.23 6.26
N GLY A 203 -17.22 22.90 7.22
CA GLY A 203 -17.02 22.62 8.64
C GLY A 203 -17.46 21.22 9.02
N ILE A 204 -18.62 20.78 8.52
CA ILE A 204 -19.15 19.43 8.72
C ILE A 204 -18.22 18.40 8.09
N LEU A 205 -17.78 18.62 6.84
CA LEU A 205 -16.84 17.71 6.18
C LEU A 205 -15.55 17.56 7.00
N LEU A 206 -14.89 18.66 7.35
CA LEU A 206 -13.55 18.62 7.94
C LEU A 206 -13.55 18.26 9.43
N ARG A 207 -14.58 18.72 10.21
CA ARG A 207 -14.60 18.54 11.67
C ARG A 207 -15.47 17.39 12.15
N VAL A 208 -16.41 16.90 11.32
CA VAL A 208 -17.31 15.80 11.68
C VAL A 208 -17.00 14.56 10.83
N VAL A 209 -17.11 14.67 9.49
CA VAL A 209 -17.05 13.53 8.60
C VAL A 209 -15.63 12.97 8.48
N VAL A 210 -14.63 13.80 8.16
CA VAL A 210 -13.22 13.35 7.98
C VAL A 210 -12.69 12.64 9.22
N PRO A 211 -12.88 13.11 10.46
CA PRO A 211 -12.48 12.37 11.66
C PRO A 211 -13.11 10.98 11.79
N LEU A 212 -14.37 10.82 11.37
CA LEU A 212 -15.09 9.53 11.43
C LEU A 212 -14.59 8.53 10.38
N VAL A 213 -14.18 9.02 9.20
CA VAL A 213 -13.66 8.18 8.11
C VAL A 213 -12.14 8.12 8.05
N LYS A 214 -11.44 8.58 9.09
CA LYS A 214 -9.97 8.54 9.17
C LYS A 214 -9.34 7.20 8.73
N PRO A 215 -9.87 6.02 9.13
CA PRO A 215 -9.28 4.76 8.69
C PRO A 215 -9.36 4.56 7.17
N ALA A 216 -10.47 4.93 6.54
CA ALA A 216 -10.63 4.83 5.08
C ALA A 216 -9.72 5.83 4.36
N LEU A 217 -9.66 7.08 4.85
CA LEU A 217 -8.78 8.10 4.30
C LEU A 217 -7.31 7.69 4.41
N ALA A 218 -6.88 7.13 5.55
CA ALA A 218 -5.51 6.62 5.71
C ALA A 218 -5.21 5.48 4.73
N THR A 219 -6.17 4.58 4.51
CA THR A 219 -6.03 3.51 3.52
C THR A 219 -5.88 4.08 2.11
N LEU A 220 -6.71 5.06 1.75
CA LEU A 220 -6.62 5.74 0.46
C LEU A 220 -5.26 6.42 0.27
N CYS A 221 -4.80 7.18 1.27
CA CYS A 221 -3.50 7.85 1.24
C CYS A 221 -2.36 6.84 1.00
N ILE A 222 -2.36 5.71 1.72
CA ILE A 222 -1.30 4.70 1.60
C ILE A 222 -1.31 4.06 0.21
N LEU A 223 -2.49 3.61 -0.25
CA LEU A 223 -2.61 2.96 -1.56
C LEU A 223 -2.21 3.90 -2.70
N THR A 224 -2.62 5.17 -2.62
CA THR A 224 -2.25 6.18 -3.62
C THR A 224 -0.76 6.49 -3.59
N PHE A 225 -0.17 6.67 -2.40
CA PHE A 225 1.26 6.89 -2.28
C PHE A 225 2.06 5.72 -2.85
N LEU A 226 1.73 4.48 -2.47
CA LEU A 226 2.39 3.28 -2.98
C LEU A 226 2.25 3.15 -4.50
N GLY A 227 1.06 3.40 -5.04
CA GLY A 227 0.79 3.36 -6.47
C GLY A 227 1.61 4.40 -7.25
N SER A 228 1.64 5.64 -6.75
CA SER A 228 2.37 6.73 -7.38
C SER A 228 3.89 6.58 -7.24
N TRP A 229 4.39 6.13 -6.07
CA TRP A 229 5.81 5.88 -5.83
C TRP A 229 6.38 4.81 -6.75
N ASN A 230 5.62 3.75 -7.02
CA ASN A 230 6.02 2.63 -7.88
C ASN A 230 5.59 2.83 -9.35
N ALA A 231 5.00 3.97 -9.72
CA ALA A 231 4.56 4.22 -11.09
C ALA A 231 5.75 4.19 -12.05
N PHE A 232 5.59 3.42 -13.13
CA PHE A 232 6.67 3.20 -14.10
C PHE A 232 6.24 3.57 -15.53
N ILE A 233 5.19 2.95 -16.04
CA ILE A 233 4.86 3.02 -17.48
C ILE A 233 4.52 4.45 -17.90
N TRP A 234 3.69 5.17 -17.17
CA TRP A 234 3.31 6.53 -17.53
C TRP A 234 4.49 7.51 -17.40
N PRO A 235 5.22 7.56 -16.28
CA PRO A 235 6.42 8.39 -16.19
C PRO A 235 7.45 8.08 -17.27
N LEU A 236 7.68 6.81 -17.63
CA LEU A 236 8.60 6.40 -18.69
C LEU A 236 8.26 7.01 -20.04
N ILE A 237 6.97 7.21 -20.32
CA ILE A 237 6.49 7.72 -21.61
C ILE A 237 6.47 9.23 -21.65
N VAL A 238 6.18 9.90 -20.54
CA VAL A 238 5.96 11.34 -20.51
C VAL A 238 7.23 12.13 -20.15
N THR A 239 8.22 11.51 -19.48
CA THR A 239 9.50 12.15 -19.16
C THR A 239 10.53 11.81 -20.25
N GLN A 240 11.37 12.79 -20.61
CA GLN A 240 12.34 12.67 -21.69
C GLN A 240 13.78 12.98 -21.23
N THR A 241 13.93 13.89 -20.28
CA THR A 241 15.24 14.28 -19.77
C THR A 241 15.59 13.54 -18.48
N PRO A 242 16.86 13.21 -18.24
CA PRO A 242 17.30 12.50 -17.04
C PRO A 242 16.93 13.21 -15.72
N GLU A 243 16.82 14.53 -15.76
CA GLU A 243 16.50 15.37 -14.60
C GLU A 243 15.05 15.20 -14.12
N HIS A 244 14.12 14.80 -15.01
CA HIS A 244 12.70 14.63 -14.69
C HIS A 244 12.29 13.19 -14.39
N LEU A 245 13.24 12.23 -14.48
CA LEU A 245 12.92 10.83 -14.20
C LEU A 245 12.49 10.62 -12.76
N THR A 246 11.62 9.64 -12.58
CA THR A 246 11.31 9.05 -11.26
C THR A 246 12.26 7.89 -10.97
N ILE A 247 12.36 7.44 -9.71
CA ILE A 247 13.24 6.33 -9.31
C ILE A 247 13.03 5.08 -10.18
N PRO A 248 11.80 4.55 -10.38
CA PRO A 248 11.61 3.34 -11.17
C PRO A 248 12.12 3.50 -12.62
N VAL A 249 11.90 4.66 -13.22
CA VAL A 249 12.34 4.95 -14.59
C VAL A 249 13.86 5.11 -14.64
N GLY A 250 14.45 5.91 -13.74
CA GLY A 250 15.89 6.12 -13.68
C GLY A 250 16.68 4.83 -13.44
N LEU A 251 16.18 3.93 -12.56
CA LEU A 251 16.81 2.64 -12.35
C LEU A 251 16.72 1.73 -13.59
N ALA A 252 15.64 1.82 -14.36
CA ALA A 252 15.51 1.07 -15.61
C ALA A 252 16.51 1.55 -16.67
N PHE A 253 16.90 2.83 -16.68
CA PHE A 253 17.93 3.34 -17.57
C PHE A 253 19.30 2.69 -17.34
N PHE A 254 19.69 2.44 -16.08
CA PHE A 254 20.94 1.71 -15.81
C PHE A 254 20.94 0.30 -16.40
N SER A 255 19.76 -0.33 -16.50
CA SER A 255 19.62 -1.64 -17.11
C SER A 255 19.81 -1.62 -18.63
N SER A 256 19.51 -0.50 -19.30
CA SER A 256 19.55 -0.39 -20.76
C SER A 256 20.91 0.07 -21.29
N GLU A 257 21.66 0.90 -20.52
CA GLU A 257 22.89 1.53 -21.01
C GLU A 257 24.13 0.65 -20.91
N SER A 258 24.18 -0.26 -19.98
CA SER A 258 25.48 -0.89 -19.66
C SER A 258 25.37 -2.39 -19.53
N GLY A 259 24.65 -3.23 -19.85
CA GLY A 259 24.74 -4.72 -19.76
C GLY A 259 25.87 -5.31 -18.86
N ASP A 260 26.52 -4.46 -18.06
CA ASP A 260 27.69 -4.76 -17.24
C ASP A 260 27.29 -5.06 -15.78
N SER A 261 28.11 -5.87 -15.12
CA SER A 261 27.94 -6.25 -13.70
C SER A 261 27.91 -5.05 -12.76
N GLY A 262 28.59 -3.95 -13.09
CA GLY A 262 28.58 -2.69 -12.33
C GLY A 262 27.18 -2.05 -12.27
N SER A 263 26.43 -2.08 -13.36
CA SER A 263 25.06 -1.55 -13.41
C SER A 263 24.11 -2.31 -12.49
N TRP A 264 24.27 -3.63 -12.34
CA TRP A 264 23.44 -4.43 -11.43
C TRP A 264 23.63 -4.07 -9.97
N THR A 265 24.87 -3.78 -9.53
CA THR A 265 25.12 -3.33 -8.15
C THR A 265 24.48 -1.96 -7.87
N LEU A 266 24.53 -1.04 -8.84
CA LEU A 266 23.86 0.27 -8.73
C LEU A 266 22.34 0.15 -8.71
N ILE A 267 21.75 -0.70 -9.57
CA ILE A 267 20.32 -0.98 -9.58
C ILE A 267 19.87 -1.55 -8.22
N MET A 268 20.62 -2.53 -7.69
CA MET A 268 20.29 -3.12 -6.38
C MET A 268 20.44 -2.12 -5.23
N ALA A 269 21.44 -1.26 -5.28
CA ALA A 269 21.63 -0.17 -4.32
C ALA A 269 20.46 0.83 -4.36
N GLY A 270 20.10 1.28 -5.56
CA GLY A 270 18.98 2.18 -5.75
C GLY A 270 17.64 1.56 -5.35
N ALA A 271 17.39 0.30 -5.71
CA ALA A 271 16.20 -0.42 -5.30
C ALA A 271 16.13 -0.61 -3.78
N ALA A 272 17.24 -0.95 -3.12
CA ALA A 272 17.31 -1.09 -1.65
C ALA A 272 16.98 0.23 -0.93
N ILE A 273 17.50 1.35 -1.43
CA ILE A 273 17.23 2.66 -0.85
C ILE A 273 15.78 3.09 -1.12
N SER A 274 15.23 2.78 -2.30
CA SER A 274 13.85 3.14 -2.68
C SER A 274 12.77 2.48 -1.81
N ILE A 275 13.10 1.41 -1.10
CA ILE A 275 12.18 0.77 -0.15
C ILE A 275 12.03 1.59 1.15
N LEU A 276 13.01 2.39 1.55
CA LEU A 276 12.99 3.09 2.83
C LEU A 276 11.80 4.02 3.01
N PRO A 277 11.39 4.86 2.04
CA PRO A 277 10.18 5.66 2.16
C PRO A 277 8.90 4.81 2.26
N LEU A 278 8.83 3.68 1.55
CA LEU A 278 7.69 2.76 1.63
C LEU A 278 7.58 2.14 3.03
N LEU A 279 8.71 1.70 3.60
CA LEU A 279 8.76 1.19 4.97
C LEU A 279 8.36 2.27 5.98
N ALA A 280 8.82 3.51 5.80
CA ALA A 280 8.45 4.62 6.68
C ALA A 280 6.93 4.87 6.64
N VAL A 281 6.33 4.94 5.45
CA VAL A 281 4.87 5.09 5.28
C VAL A 281 4.13 3.92 5.91
N PHE A 282 4.57 2.68 5.67
CA PHE A 282 3.96 1.50 6.27
C PHE A 282 4.03 1.52 7.80
N LEU A 283 5.18 1.81 8.39
CA LEU A 283 5.36 1.85 9.85
C LEU A 283 4.52 2.95 10.51
N LEU A 284 4.39 4.11 9.86
CA LEU A 284 3.55 5.21 10.35
C LEU A 284 2.05 4.85 10.33
N PHE A 285 1.60 4.14 9.31
CA PHE A 285 0.18 3.91 9.06
C PHE A 285 -0.28 2.45 9.28
N GLN A 286 0.57 1.51 9.70
CA GLN A 286 0.23 0.09 9.88
C GLN A 286 -0.99 -0.16 10.77
N LYS A 287 -1.16 0.65 11.84
CA LYS A 287 -2.30 0.52 12.75
C LYS A 287 -3.63 0.87 12.06
N GLN A 288 -3.62 1.83 11.17
CA GLN A 288 -4.78 2.26 10.39
C GLN A 288 -5.15 1.20 9.35
N ILE A 289 -4.16 0.59 8.68
CA ILE A 289 -4.37 -0.52 7.73
C ILE A 289 -5.06 -1.70 8.40
N ILE A 290 -4.54 -2.14 9.56
CA ILE A 290 -5.08 -3.29 10.30
C ILE A 290 -6.53 -3.01 10.72
N ARG A 291 -6.84 -1.79 11.21
CA ARG A 291 -8.20 -1.41 11.59
C ARG A 291 -9.16 -1.32 10.40
N GLY A 292 -8.69 -0.80 9.25
CA GLY A 292 -9.51 -0.71 8.04
C GLY A 292 -9.92 -2.08 7.50
N ILE A 293 -8.99 -3.04 7.48
CA ILE A 293 -9.26 -4.42 7.04
C ILE A 293 -10.17 -5.15 8.01
N ALA A 294 -9.99 -4.95 9.32
CA ALA A 294 -10.82 -5.62 10.35
C ALA A 294 -12.29 -5.17 10.27
N MET A 295 -12.59 -3.94 9.87
CA MET A 295 -13.98 -3.46 9.74
C MET A 295 -14.70 -4.01 8.51
N THR A 296 -13.98 -4.48 7.48
CA THR A 296 -14.58 -5.09 6.29
C THR A 296 -14.88 -6.60 6.49
N GLY A 297 -14.30 -7.23 7.50
CA GLY A 297 -14.42 -8.67 7.78
C GLY A 297 -15.55 -9.07 8.74
N PHE A 298 -16.26 -8.14 9.36
CA PHE A 298 -17.42 -8.41 10.21
C PHE A 298 -18.72 -8.03 9.49
N LYS A 299 -19.25 -8.96 8.72
CA LYS A 299 -20.66 -9.06 8.37
C LYS A 299 -21.26 -10.33 8.94
#